data_eb26bc0812e8209790340fcbeb32d09f
#
_entry.id   eb26bc0812e8209790340fcbeb32d09f
#
_cell.length_a   1.000
_cell.length_b   1.000
_cell.length_c   1.000
_cell.angle_alpha   90.00
_cell.angle_beta   90.00
_cell.angle_gamma   90.00
#
_symmetry.space_group_name_H-M   'P 1'
#
loop_
_entity.id
_entity.type
_entity.pdbx_description
1 polymer ?
#
loop_
_entity_poly.entity_id
_entity_poly.type
_entity_poly.pdbx_seq_one_letter_code
_entity_poly.pdbx_strand_id
1 'polypeptide(L)'
;GLAIALAAQDTVRNLLGGVTIFADKPFEVGDWVVVDGVEGTVEAVGFRSTRVRTFYNSLISVPNGNLMDSGIDNMGKRRWRRYKTTLGVAYHTKPDQLQAFVEGIRAIIQANPGMRQDYYIVEFHGFGPTSLDILVYCFIDAEDWNQELRTRHVLNLDIMRLAESLQVEFAFPTQTLHIARMPGEPQQLPEIPERTDLRDVINSFGPGGNNGQRIDQPITDGHESVLESPYAQADEG
;
A
#
# COMPACT_ATOMS: atom_id res chain seq x y z
N GLY A 1 52.17 -8.92 18.87
CA GLY A 1 51.60 -8.34 17.64
C GLY A 1 50.16 -8.75 17.39
N LEU A 2 49.87 -10.07 17.29
CA LEU A 2 48.53 -10.59 16.91
C LEU A 2 47.43 -10.25 17.93
N ALA A 3 47.69 -10.38 19.22
CA ALA A 3 46.72 -10.07 20.27
C ALA A 3 46.29 -8.59 20.29
N ILE A 4 47.23 -7.68 20.00
CA ILE A 4 46.93 -6.25 19.93
C ILE A 4 46.13 -5.92 18.65
N ALA A 5 46.44 -6.57 17.53
CA ALA A 5 45.72 -6.40 16.28
C ALA A 5 44.25 -6.83 16.41
N LEU A 6 44.00 -7.99 17.05
CA LEU A 6 42.65 -8.46 17.31
C LEU A 6 41.88 -7.55 18.28
N ALA A 7 42.52 -7.05 19.33
CA ALA A 7 41.90 -6.12 20.27
C ALA A 7 41.55 -4.76 19.65
N ALA A 8 42.31 -4.31 18.65
CA ALA A 8 42.07 -3.03 17.97
C ALA A 8 41.10 -3.13 16.78
N GLN A 9 40.77 -4.32 16.33
CA GLN A 9 39.99 -4.56 15.11
C GLN A 9 38.65 -3.79 15.07
N ASP A 10 37.87 -3.84 16.13
CA ASP A 10 36.57 -3.15 16.18
C ASP A 10 36.72 -1.62 16.18
N THR A 11 37.77 -1.12 16.81
CA THR A 11 38.03 0.34 16.81
C THR A 11 38.39 0.83 15.42
N VAL A 12 39.25 0.12 14.71
CA VAL A 12 39.62 0.45 13.33
C VAL A 12 38.41 0.33 12.39
N ARG A 13 37.63 -0.74 12.54
CA ARG A 13 36.39 -0.96 11.75
C ARG A 13 35.41 0.20 11.92
N ASN A 14 35.14 0.63 13.15
CA ASN A 14 34.26 1.75 13.42
C ASN A 14 34.78 3.07 12.90
N LEU A 15 36.10 3.30 12.98
CA LEU A 15 36.72 4.51 12.44
C LEU A 15 36.61 4.55 10.90
N LEU A 16 36.95 3.43 10.24
CA LEU A 16 36.78 3.31 8.78
C LEU A 16 35.33 3.48 8.37
N GLY A 17 34.40 2.90 9.14
CA GLY A 17 32.96 3.10 8.92
C GLY A 17 32.55 4.55 8.96
N GLY A 18 33.06 5.32 9.93
CA GLY A 18 32.82 6.76 9.99
C GLY A 18 33.35 7.52 8.77
N VAL A 19 34.57 7.18 8.31
CA VAL A 19 35.15 7.77 7.10
C VAL A 19 34.33 7.48 5.86
N THR A 20 33.86 6.23 5.70
CA THR A 20 33.03 5.80 4.55
C THR A 20 31.67 6.50 4.57
N ILE A 21 30.99 6.56 5.73
CA ILE A 21 29.72 7.28 5.86
C ILE A 21 29.89 8.76 5.46
N PHE A 22 31.01 9.39 5.84
CA PHE A 22 31.31 10.77 5.49
C PHE A 22 31.60 10.94 3.99
N ALA A 23 32.27 9.99 3.35
CA ALA A 23 32.65 10.04 1.94
C ALA A 23 31.43 9.72 1.02
N ASP A 24 30.73 8.64 1.30
CA ASP A 24 29.63 8.12 0.44
C ASP A 24 28.27 8.75 0.73
N LYS A 25 28.11 9.33 1.93
CA LYS A 25 26.87 9.99 2.40
C LYS A 25 25.59 9.19 2.15
N PRO A 26 25.49 7.94 2.60
CA PRO A 26 24.28 7.14 2.46
C PRO A 26 23.10 7.82 3.17
N PHE A 27 23.38 8.61 4.20
CA PHE A 27 22.43 9.47 4.91
C PHE A 27 23.17 10.74 5.42
N GLU A 28 22.37 11.74 5.76
CA GLU A 28 22.83 12.99 6.36
C GLU A 28 22.14 13.24 7.71
N VAL A 29 22.68 14.19 8.49
CA VAL A 29 22.03 14.62 9.74
C VAL A 29 20.70 15.24 9.41
N GLY A 30 19.64 14.77 10.07
CA GLY A 30 18.26 15.13 9.79
C GLY A 30 17.49 14.09 8.98
N ASP A 31 18.17 13.15 8.32
CA ASP A 31 17.48 12.08 7.57
C ASP A 31 16.80 11.09 8.51
N TRP A 32 15.62 10.66 8.12
CA TRP A 32 14.96 9.51 8.72
C TRP A 32 15.51 8.22 8.11
N VAL A 33 16.11 7.38 8.95
CA VAL A 33 16.72 6.11 8.54
C VAL A 33 16.15 4.93 9.30
N VAL A 34 16.17 3.78 8.64
CA VAL A 34 15.94 2.46 9.25
C VAL A 34 17.18 1.61 9.00
N VAL A 35 17.84 1.20 10.07
CA VAL A 35 19.08 0.41 9.98
C VAL A 35 19.20 -0.49 11.21
N ASP A 36 19.51 -1.77 11.00
CA ASP A 36 19.75 -2.77 12.07
C ASP A 36 18.64 -2.78 13.15
N GLY A 37 17.37 -2.64 12.71
CA GLY A 37 16.22 -2.58 13.61
C GLY A 37 16.05 -1.27 14.37
N VAL A 38 16.92 -0.29 14.15
CA VAL A 38 16.80 1.07 14.69
C VAL A 38 16.12 1.96 13.67
N GLU A 39 15.03 2.61 14.07
CA GLU A 39 14.29 3.57 13.26
C GLU A 39 14.27 4.93 13.95
N GLY A 40 14.64 5.98 13.20
CA GLY A 40 14.64 7.34 13.73
C GLY A 40 15.36 8.35 12.84
N THR A 41 15.53 9.56 13.37
CA THR A 41 16.22 10.65 12.69
C THR A 41 17.69 10.69 13.11
N VAL A 42 18.60 10.79 12.13
CA VAL A 42 20.03 10.95 12.38
C VAL A 42 20.27 12.29 13.06
N GLU A 43 20.76 12.28 14.31
CA GLU A 43 21.03 13.48 15.08
C GLU A 43 22.49 13.93 14.91
N ALA A 44 23.43 12.98 14.87
CA ALA A 44 24.82 13.27 14.65
C ALA A 44 25.58 12.06 14.11
N VAL A 45 26.54 12.29 13.23
CA VAL A 45 27.51 11.31 12.75
C VAL A 45 28.85 11.59 13.41
N GLY A 46 29.30 10.69 14.29
CA GLY A 46 30.58 10.77 14.97
C GLY A 46 31.64 9.88 14.32
N PHE A 47 32.87 9.95 14.79
CA PHE A 47 33.98 9.14 14.27
C PHE A 47 33.78 7.63 14.44
N ARG A 48 33.19 7.22 15.56
CA ARG A 48 33.01 5.79 15.91
C ARG A 48 31.55 5.33 15.85
N SER A 49 30.62 6.22 16.07
CA SER A 49 29.19 5.90 16.15
C SER A 49 28.34 7.04 15.63
N THR A 50 27.21 6.67 15.05
CA THR A 50 26.16 7.56 14.62
C THR A 50 25.04 7.56 15.66
N ARG A 51 24.52 8.74 16.01
CA ARG A 51 23.42 8.90 16.96
C ARG A 51 22.12 9.07 16.20
N VAL A 52 21.14 8.22 16.55
CA VAL A 52 19.80 8.23 15.97
C VAL A 52 18.78 8.51 17.06
N ARG A 53 17.95 9.54 16.86
CA ARG A 53 16.82 9.89 17.71
C ARG A 53 15.62 9.12 17.26
N THR A 54 15.15 8.19 18.08
CA THR A 54 13.96 7.38 17.76
C THR A 54 12.68 8.21 17.89
N PHE A 55 11.57 7.69 17.35
CA PHE A 55 10.26 8.31 17.50
C PHE A 55 9.72 8.28 18.93
N TYR A 56 10.30 7.46 19.82
CA TYR A 56 10.06 7.53 21.28
C TYR A 56 10.84 8.67 21.95
N ASN A 57 11.58 9.46 21.16
CA ASN A 57 12.47 10.52 21.64
C ASN A 57 13.69 10.01 22.44
N SER A 58 13.99 8.71 22.39
CA SER A 58 15.20 8.14 22.91
C SER A 58 16.37 8.32 21.94
N LEU A 59 17.61 8.29 22.44
CA LEU A 59 18.82 8.40 21.64
C LEU A 59 19.54 7.04 21.61
N ILE A 60 19.69 6.50 20.41
CA ILE A 60 20.43 5.26 20.17
C ILE A 60 21.76 5.61 19.50
N SER A 61 22.85 5.05 20.02
CA SER A 61 24.18 5.17 19.43
C SER A 61 24.53 3.89 18.72
N VAL A 62 24.59 3.93 17.39
CA VAL A 62 24.91 2.79 16.52
C VAL A 62 26.39 2.86 16.14
N PRO A 63 27.20 1.82 16.39
CA PRO A 63 28.59 1.78 15.92
C PRO A 63 28.67 1.89 14.38
N ASN A 64 29.55 2.72 13.86
CA ASN A 64 29.64 2.93 12.41
C ASN A 64 30.03 1.66 11.64
N GLY A 65 30.77 0.75 12.26
CA GLY A 65 31.10 -0.54 11.67
C GLY A 65 29.86 -1.40 11.40
N ASN A 66 28.84 -1.34 12.26
CA ASN A 66 27.58 -2.05 12.04
C ASN A 66 26.77 -1.46 10.88
N LEU A 67 26.82 -0.12 10.73
CA LEU A 67 26.15 0.57 9.63
C LEU A 67 26.72 0.19 8.26
N MET A 68 28.03 -0.13 8.21
CA MET A 68 28.70 -0.56 6.97
C MET A 68 28.24 -1.95 6.50
N ASP A 69 27.91 -2.84 7.43
CA ASP A 69 27.55 -4.21 7.13
C ASP A 69 26.02 -4.40 6.96
N SER A 70 25.25 -3.39 7.31
CA SER A 70 23.79 -3.42 7.28
C SER A 70 23.24 -2.67 6.06
N GLY A 71 22.11 -3.14 5.52
CA GLY A 71 21.35 -2.34 4.57
C GLY A 71 20.78 -1.10 5.27
N ILE A 72 21.00 0.07 4.71
CA ILE A 72 20.47 1.34 5.23
C ILE A 72 19.30 1.75 4.36
N ASP A 73 18.10 1.77 4.93
CA ASP A 73 16.92 2.33 4.26
C ASP A 73 16.79 3.81 4.65
N ASN A 74 17.09 4.71 3.72
CA ASN A 74 16.99 6.15 3.93
C ASN A 74 15.58 6.64 3.55
N MET A 75 14.69 6.65 4.53
CA MET A 75 13.33 7.14 4.40
C MET A 75 13.25 8.66 4.17
N GLY A 76 14.28 9.41 4.54
CA GLY A 76 14.36 10.85 4.31
C GLY A 76 14.56 11.21 2.83
N LYS A 77 15.26 10.36 2.07
CA LYS A 77 15.52 10.56 0.62
C LYS A 77 14.40 10.02 -0.30
N ARG A 78 13.27 9.56 0.25
CA ARG A 78 12.13 9.16 -0.57
C ARG A 78 11.60 10.35 -1.37
N ARG A 79 11.47 10.16 -2.67
CA ARG A 79 10.80 11.14 -3.53
C ARG A 79 9.29 11.16 -3.29
N TRP A 80 8.71 9.96 -3.05
CA TRP A 80 7.27 9.76 -2.88
C TRP A 80 7.02 8.91 -1.65
N ARG A 81 5.96 9.21 -0.89
CA ARG A 81 5.54 8.45 0.28
C ARG A 81 4.39 7.52 -0.09
N ARG A 82 4.66 6.22 -0.01
CA ARG A 82 3.68 5.20 -0.39
C ARG A 82 2.52 5.15 0.61
N TYR A 83 1.29 5.25 0.11
CA TYR A 83 0.08 4.92 0.85
C TYR A 83 -0.56 3.68 0.24
N LYS A 84 -0.65 2.60 1.02
CA LYS A 84 -1.28 1.34 0.64
C LYS A 84 -2.33 1.01 1.69
N THR A 85 -3.57 0.84 1.24
CA THR A 85 -4.68 0.42 2.10
C THR A 85 -5.63 -0.49 1.33
N THR A 86 -6.43 -1.25 2.06
CA THR A 86 -7.54 -2.03 1.50
C THR A 86 -8.84 -1.47 2.06
N LEU A 87 -9.74 -1.11 1.19
CA LEU A 87 -11.08 -0.66 1.55
C LEU A 87 -12.03 -1.84 1.40
N GLY A 88 -12.68 -2.24 2.49
CA GLY A 88 -13.71 -3.26 2.47
C GLY A 88 -15.08 -2.63 2.27
N VAL A 89 -15.81 -3.02 1.24
CA VAL A 89 -17.20 -2.62 1.01
C VAL A 89 -18.15 -3.81 1.17
N ALA A 90 -19.39 -3.52 1.47
CA ALA A 90 -20.37 -4.55 1.81
C ALA A 90 -20.70 -5.45 0.61
N TYR A 91 -20.97 -6.74 0.86
CA TYR A 91 -21.25 -7.74 -0.18
C TYR A 91 -22.51 -7.47 -1.01
N HIS A 92 -23.44 -6.65 -0.53
CA HIS A 92 -24.63 -6.25 -1.29
C HIS A 92 -24.37 -5.12 -2.28
N THR A 93 -23.15 -4.58 -2.33
CA THR A 93 -22.74 -3.58 -3.32
C THR A 93 -22.80 -4.20 -4.73
N LYS A 94 -23.54 -3.55 -5.63
CA LYS A 94 -23.68 -4.03 -7.01
C LYS A 94 -22.38 -3.81 -7.80
N PRO A 95 -22.12 -4.64 -8.82
CA PRO A 95 -20.91 -4.50 -9.65
C PRO A 95 -20.71 -3.09 -10.24
N ASP A 96 -21.79 -2.47 -10.74
CA ASP A 96 -21.71 -1.12 -11.33
C ASP A 96 -21.39 -0.05 -10.27
N GLN A 97 -21.92 -0.20 -9.05
CA GLN A 97 -21.56 0.69 -7.93
C GLN A 97 -20.10 0.52 -7.52
N LEU A 98 -19.63 -0.74 -7.47
CA LEU A 98 -18.25 -1.07 -7.14
C LEU A 98 -17.30 -0.46 -8.19
N GLN A 99 -17.63 -0.61 -9.47
CA GLN A 99 -16.88 -0.03 -10.57
C GLN A 99 -16.83 1.50 -10.48
N ALA A 100 -18.01 2.14 -10.31
CA ALA A 100 -18.09 3.59 -10.16
C ALA A 100 -17.29 4.09 -8.94
N PHE A 101 -17.28 3.32 -7.86
CA PHE A 101 -16.50 3.66 -6.66
C PHE A 101 -14.99 3.59 -6.91
N VAL A 102 -14.50 2.54 -7.57
CA VAL A 102 -13.10 2.40 -7.97
C VAL A 102 -12.68 3.56 -8.88
N GLU A 103 -13.46 3.88 -9.90
CA GLU A 103 -13.18 4.99 -10.82
C GLU A 103 -13.23 6.35 -10.14
N GLY A 104 -14.18 6.54 -9.24
CA GLY A 104 -14.27 7.76 -8.45
C GLY A 104 -13.06 7.96 -7.54
N ILE A 105 -12.51 6.90 -6.93
CA ILE A 105 -11.26 6.99 -6.16
C ILE A 105 -10.08 7.37 -7.06
N ARG A 106 -10.01 6.81 -8.28
CA ARG A 106 -8.99 7.20 -9.26
C ARG A 106 -9.08 8.69 -9.61
N ALA A 107 -10.31 9.18 -9.84
CA ALA A 107 -10.55 10.59 -10.12
C ALA A 107 -10.16 11.50 -8.95
N ILE A 108 -10.42 11.09 -7.69
CA ILE A 108 -9.98 11.82 -6.49
C ILE A 108 -8.46 11.90 -6.43
N ILE A 109 -7.75 10.79 -6.72
CA ILE A 109 -6.29 10.78 -6.75
C ILE A 109 -5.77 11.74 -7.82
N GLN A 110 -6.34 11.70 -9.02
CA GLN A 110 -5.96 12.57 -10.14
C GLN A 110 -6.25 14.06 -9.87
N ALA A 111 -7.30 14.37 -9.15
CA ALA A 111 -7.65 15.74 -8.81
C ALA A 111 -6.76 16.33 -7.69
N ASN A 112 -6.03 15.52 -6.96
CA ASN A 112 -5.22 15.98 -5.82
C ASN A 112 -3.76 16.25 -6.26
N PRO A 113 -3.31 17.52 -6.31
CA PRO A 113 -1.95 17.87 -6.74
C PRO A 113 -0.85 17.38 -5.78
N GLY A 114 -1.19 17.05 -4.55
CA GLY A 114 -0.27 16.45 -3.57
C GLY A 114 -0.09 14.94 -3.75
N MET A 115 -0.60 14.37 -4.83
CA MET A 115 -0.47 12.94 -5.12
C MET A 115 0.24 12.73 -6.46
N ARG A 116 0.96 11.62 -6.56
CA ARG A 116 1.60 11.20 -7.79
C ARG A 116 0.55 10.80 -8.83
N GLN A 117 0.58 11.45 -10.01
CA GLN A 117 -0.43 11.31 -11.06
C GLN A 117 -0.12 10.20 -12.07
N ASP A 118 1.16 9.89 -12.28
CA ASP A 118 1.65 8.97 -13.31
C ASP A 118 1.63 7.50 -12.86
N TYR A 119 1.48 7.24 -11.55
CA TYR A 119 1.45 5.87 -11.04
C TYR A 119 0.63 5.74 -9.76
N TYR A 120 -0.46 5.01 -9.84
CA TYR A 120 -1.29 4.55 -8.72
C TYR A 120 -2.11 3.34 -9.17
N ILE A 121 -2.59 2.54 -8.21
CA ILE A 121 -3.41 1.36 -8.45
C ILE A 121 -4.65 1.46 -7.55
N VAL A 122 -5.83 1.40 -8.15
CA VAL A 122 -7.09 1.26 -7.42
C VAL A 122 -7.88 0.18 -8.13
N GLU A 123 -7.99 -0.99 -7.50
CA GLU A 123 -8.59 -2.16 -8.11
C GLU A 123 -9.44 -2.96 -7.11
N PHE A 124 -10.52 -3.56 -7.61
CA PHE A 124 -11.19 -4.63 -6.87
C PHE A 124 -10.24 -5.82 -6.80
N HIS A 125 -9.72 -6.07 -5.59
CA HIS A 125 -8.62 -6.99 -5.38
C HIS A 125 -9.06 -8.40 -5.01
N GLY A 126 -10.22 -8.54 -4.33
CA GLY A 126 -10.67 -9.85 -3.91
C GLY A 126 -11.90 -9.86 -3.00
N PHE A 127 -12.27 -11.06 -2.64
CA PHE A 127 -13.40 -11.34 -1.77
C PHE A 127 -12.87 -11.69 -0.37
N GLY A 128 -13.06 -10.77 0.58
CA GLY A 128 -12.71 -10.97 1.98
C GLY A 128 -13.78 -11.79 2.73
N PRO A 129 -13.51 -12.18 3.98
CA PRO A 129 -14.49 -12.94 4.78
C PRO A 129 -15.82 -12.20 5.01
N THR A 130 -15.78 -10.86 5.05
CA THR A 130 -16.96 -10.01 5.33
C THR A 130 -17.07 -8.83 4.38
N SER A 131 -16.19 -8.72 3.37
CA SER A 131 -16.07 -7.55 2.49
C SER A 131 -15.68 -7.92 1.07
N LEU A 132 -16.05 -7.05 0.13
CA LEU A 132 -15.43 -6.94 -1.17
C LEU A 132 -14.24 -6.00 -1.00
N ASP A 133 -13.03 -6.46 -1.29
CA ASP A 133 -11.79 -5.76 -0.97
C ASP A 133 -11.26 -4.97 -2.16
N ILE A 134 -11.13 -3.66 -2.00
CA ILE A 134 -10.56 -2.74 -2.99
C ILE A 134 -9.17 -2.33 -2.53
N LEU A 135 -8.15 -2.65 -3.33
CA LEU A 135 -6.79 -2.17 -3.11
C LEU A 135 -6.68 -0.72 -3.55
N VAL A 136 -6.22 0.14 -2.65
CA VAL A 136 -5.79 1.50 -2.96
C VAL A 136 -4.29 1.58 -2.70
N TYR A 137 -3.53 1.82 -3.77
CA TYR A 137 -2.08 1.92 -3.74
C TYR A 137 -1.67 3.18 -4.48
N CYS A 138 -1.21 4.17 -3.76
CA CYS A 138 -0.85 5.47 -4.32
C CYS A 138 0.35 6.08 -3.60
N PHE A 139 0.85 7.19 -4.12
CA PHE A 139 2.02 7.87 -3.62
C PHE A 139 1.68 9.33 -3.37
N ILE A 140 2.12 9.81 -2.23
CA ILE A 140 1.91 11.18 -1.75
C ILE A 140 3.21 11.97 -1.90
N ASP A 141 3.12 13.16 -2.49
CA ASP A 141 4.20 14.14 -2.51
C ASP A 141 4.14 14.94 -1.22
N ALA A 142 5.03 14.59 -0.30
CA ALA A 142 5.08 15.24 1.01
C ALA A 142 6.52 15.33 1.52
N GLU A 143 6.92 16.51 1.94
CA GLU A 143 8.25 16.76 2.49
C GLU A 143 8.39 16.11 3.88
N ASP A 144 7.35 16.24 4.70
CA ASP A 144 7.33 15.71 6.05
C ASP A 144 6.14 14.77 6.33
N TRP A 145 6.13 14.17 7.50
CA TRP A 145 5.04 13.28 7.90
C TRP A 145 3.73 14.01 8.17
N ASN A 146 3.75 15.24 8.66
CA ASN A 146 2.53 15.98 8.93
C ASN A 146 1.80 16.29 7.63
N GLN A 147 2.54 16.67 6.59
CA GLN A 147 1.97 16.88 5.25
C GLN A 147 1.41 15.59 4.66
N GLU A 148 2.14 14.47 4.79
CA GLU A 148 1.64 13.15 4.39
C GLU A 148 0.30 12.82 5.07
N LEU A 149 0.22 12.98 6.40
CA LEU A 149 -0.99 12.69 7.15
C LEU A 149 -2.16 13.61 6.78
N ARG A 150 -1.90 14.89 6.51
CA ARG A 150 -2.94 15.83 6.03
C ARG A 150 -3.48 15.42 4.67
N THR A 151 -2.61 15.08 3.72
CA THR A 151 -3.02 14.62 2.39
C THR A 151 -3.82 13.34 2.48
N ARG A 152 -3.37 12.38 3.31
CA ARG A 152 -4.09 11.12 3.58
C ARG A 152 -5.45 11.37 4.22
N HIS A 153 -5.55 12.32 5.14
CA HIS A 153 -6.82 12.70 5.78
C HIS A 153 -7.82 13.23 4.76
N VAL A 154 -7.40 14.16 3.90
CA VAL A 154 -8.26 14.70 2.83
C VAL A 154 -8.69 13.61 1.87
N LEU A 155 -7.76 12.77 1.40
CA LEU A 155 -8.06 11.63 0.53
C LEU A 155 -9.13 10.71 1.14
N ASN A 156 -8.95 10.32 2.40
CA ASN A 156 -9.90 9.43 3.08
C ASN A 156 -11.28 10.06 3.26
N LEU A 157 -11.35 11.37 3.55
CA LEU A 157 -12.64 12.08 3.62
C LEU A 157 -13.33 12.14 2.25
N ASP A 158 -12.59 12.38 1.17
CA ASP A 158 -13.16 12.41 -0.17
C ASP A 158 -13.64 11.03 -0.60
N ILE A 159 -12.93 9.96 -0.25
CA ILE A 159 -13.38 8.58 -0.45
C ILE A 159 -14.68 8.31 0.33
N MET A 160 -14.81 8.79 1.57
CA MET A 160 -16.05 8.65 2.35
C MET A 160 -17.22 9.39 1.70
N ARG A 161 -17.01 10.63 1.23
CA ARG A 161 -18.04 11.40 0.52
C ARG A 161 -18.48 10.73 -0.78
N LEU A 162 -17.51 10.16 -1.51
CA LEU A 162 -17.79 9.39 -2.72
C LEU A 162 -18.63 8.15 -2.41
N ALA A 163 -18.28 7.40 -1.37
CA ALA A 163 -19.04 6.24 -0.92
C ALA A 163 -20.49 6.60 -0.57
N GLU A 164 -20.69 7.70 0.18
CA GLU A 164 -22.01 8.23 0.51
C GLU A 164 -22.81 8.60 -0.76
N SER A 165 -22.17 9.29 -1.71
CA SER A 165 -22.80 9.72 -2.96
C SER A 165 -23.23 8.54 -3.86
N LEU A 166 -22.47 7.44 -3.84
CA LEU A 166 -22.74 6.22 -4.61
C LEU A 166 -23.57 5.20 -3.83
N GLN A 167 -23.96 5.50 -2.58
CA GLN A 167 -24.63 4.57 -1.66
C GLN A 167 -23.83 3.26 -1.49
N VAL A 168 -22.53 3.36 -1.42
CA VAL A 168 -21.61 2.26 -1.13
C VAL A 168 -21.34 2.25 0.38
N GLU A 169 -21.66 1.14 1.02
CA GLU A 169 -21.45 0.95 2.44
C GLU A 169 -20.09 0.28 2.70
N PHE A 170 -19.34 0.81 3.67
CA PHE A 170 -18.15 0.11 4.15
C PHE A 170 -18.56 -1.15 4.93
N ALA A 171 -17.79 -2.22 4.72
CA ALA A 171 -18.05 -3.48 5.39
C ALA A 171 -17.73 -3.39 6.89
N PHE A 172 -18.66 -3.85 7.69
CA PHE A 172 -18.45 -4.10 9.12
C PHE A 172 -18.39 -5.61 9.36
N PRO A 173 -17.63 -6.08 10.35
CA PRO A 173 -17.72 -7.48 10.77
C PRO A 173 -19.12 -7.74 11.33
N THR A 174 -20.04 -8.15 10.46
CA THR A 174 -21.40 -8.51 10.81
C THR A 174 -21.54 -10.02 10.91
N GLN A 175 -22.16 -10.50 11.97
CA GLN A 175 -22.58 -11.89 12.08
C GLN A 175 -24.08 -11.95 11.82
N THR A 176 -24.48 -12.65 10.77
CA THR A 176 -25.89 -12.98 10.56
C THR A 176 -26.19 -14.27 11.34
N LEU A 177 -26.95 -14.16 12.41
CA LEU A 177 -27.46 -15.31 13.13
C LEU A 177 -28.68 -15.83 12.39
N HIS A 178 -28.51 -16.92 11.65
CA HIS A 178 -29.65 -17.70 11.16
C HIS A 178 -30.21 -18.50 12.31
N ILE A 179 -31.34 -18.07 12.86
CA ILE A 179 -32.11 -18.88 13.81
C ILE A 179 -32.76 -20.01 13.00
N ALA A 180 -32.15 -21.17 13.04
CA ALA A 180 -32.46 -22.26 12.12
C ALA A 180 -33.87 -22.87 12.28
N ARG A 181 -34.62 -22.59 13.34
CA ARG A 181 -36.04 -23.01 13.47
C ARG A 181 -36.79 -22.28 14.60
N MET A 182 -37.93 -21.71 14.26
CA MET A 182 -39.10 -21.76 15.16
C MET A 182 -39.86 -23.03 14.87
N PRO A 183 -40.37 -23.76 15.90
CA PRO A 183 -41.16 -24.97 15.68
C PRO A 183 -42.43 -24.60 14.90
N GLY A 184 -42.57 -25.12 13.68
CA GLY A 184 -43.80 -25.01 12.89
C GLY A 184 -43.71 -24.31 11.53
N GLU A 185 -42.56 -23.76 11.11
CA GLU A 185 -42.41 -23.15 9.78
C GLU A 185 -41.93 -24.17 8.73
N PRO A 186 -42.59 -24.25 7.55
CA PRO A 186 -42.14 -25.09 6.45
C PRO A 186 -40.86 -24.54 5.85
N GLN A 187 -39.91 -25.43 5.58
CA GLN A 187 -38.62 -25.10 4.96
C GLN A 187 -38.85 -24.74 3.49
N GLN A 188 -38.75 -23.46 3.13
CA GLN A 188 -38.58 -23.06 1.74
C GLN A 188 -37.12 -23.26 1.37
N LEU A 189 -36.79 -24.29 0.61
CA LEU A 189 -35.51 -24.45 -0.04
C LEU A 189 -35.44 -23.44 -1.19
N PRO A 190 -34.30 -22.72 -1.37
CA PRO A 190 -34.14 -21.88 -2.54
C PRO A 190 -34.27 -22.74 -3.81
N GLU A 191 -35.05 -22.27 -4.78
CA GLU A 191 -35.12 -22.91 -6.09
C GLU A 191 -33.75 -22.85 -6.75
N ILE A 192 -33.16 -24.01 -7.05
CA ILE A 192 -31.94 -24.12 -7.81
C ILE A 192 -32.35 -24.06 -9.29
N PRO A 193 -31.78 -23.13 -10.10
CA PRO A 193 -32.05 -23.05 -11.54
C PRO A 193 -31.81 -24.39 -12.24
N GLU A 194 -32.63 -24.70 -13.26
CA GLU A 194 -32.45 -25.93 -14.04
C GLU A 194 -31.06 -25.96 -14.68
N ARG A 195 -30.52 -27.17 -14.90
CA ARG A 195 -29.14 -27.39 -15.39
C ARG A 195 -28.92 -26.79 -16.78
N THR A 196 -29.94 -26.61 -17.57
CA THR A 196 -29.91 -25.98 -18.90
C THR A 196 -29.68 -24.47 -18.77
N ASP A 197 -30.38 -23.81 -17.84
CA ASP A 197 -30.27 -22.38 -17.60
C ASP A 197 -28.89 -22.02 -17.07
N LEU A 198 -28.28 -22.90 -16.25
CA LEU A 198 -26.92 -22.70 -15.72
C LEU A 198 -25.86 -22.74 -16.82
N ARG A 199 -26.05 -23.59 -17.86
CA ARG A 199 -25.10 -23.62 -18.99
C ARG A 199 -25.17 -22.36 -19.83
N ASP A 200 -26.34 -21.82 -20.06
CA ASP A 200 -26.51 -20.58 -20.81
C ASP A 200 -25.91 -19.39 -20.06
N VAL A 201 -26.08 -19.35 -18.74
CA VAL A 201 -25.42 -18.37 -17.87
C VAL A 201 -23.89 -18.49 -17.97
N ILE A 202 -23.34 -19.72 -17.84
CA ILE A 202 -21.90 -19.93 -17.94
C ILE A 202 -21.38 -19.49 -19.32
N ASN A 203 -22.07 -19.84 -20.39
CA ASN A 203 -21.68 -19.48 -21.75
C ASN A 203 -21.71 -17.97 -22.00
N SER A 204 -22.63 -17.25 -21.32
CA SER A 204 -22.71 -15.79 -21.44
C SER A 204 -21.51 -15.05 -20.84
N PHE A 205 -20.74 -15.69 -19.93
CA PHE A 205 -19.50 -15.16 -19.36
C PHE A 205 -18.24 -15.75 -20.02
N GLY A 206 -18.39 -16.79 -20.86
CA GLY A 206 -17.30 -17.48 -21.55
C GLY A 206 -16.79 -16.75 -22.79
N PRO A 207 -15.87 -17.39 -23.55
CA PRO A 207 -15.36 -16.84 -24.81
C PRO A 207 -16.51 -16.61 -25.82
N GLY A 208 -16.74 -15.32 -26.17
CA GLY A 208 -17.85 -14.92 -27.07
C GLY A 208 -19.15 -14.55 -26.35
N GLY A 209 -19.23 -14.67 -25.04
CA GLY A 209 -20.37 -14.20 -24.23
C GLY A 209 -20.35 -12.68 -24.04
N ASN A 210 -21.53 -12.10 -23.78
CA ASN A 210 -21.72 -10.66 -23.68
C ASN A 210 -21.72 -10.13 -22.23
N ASN A 211 -21.72 -11.01 -21.22
CA ASN A 211 -21.84 -10.64 -19.81
C ASN A 211 -20.50 -10.55 -19.08
N GLY A 212 -19.40 -11.10 -19.66
CA GLY A 212 -18.08 -11.02 -19.08
C GLY A 212 -17.37 -9.74 -19.54
N GLN A 213 -16.86 -8.96 -18.57
CA GLN A 213 -16.02 -7.81 -18.86
C GLN A 213 -14.59 -8.29 -19.23
N ARG A 214 -14.03 -7.75 -20.29
CA ARG A 214 -12.69 -8.14 -20.78
C ARG A 214 -11.69 -7.03 -20.52
N ILE A 215 -10.45 -7.41 -20.23
CA ILE A 215 -9.35 -6.47 -19.93
C ILE A 215 -9.03 -5.58 -21.14
N ASP A 216 -9.31 -6.03 -22.36
CA ASP A 216 -9.12 -5.32 -23.62
C ASP A 216 -10.24 -4.33 -23.96
N GLN A 217 -11.31 -4.31 -23.19
CA GLN A 217 -12.38 -3.33 -23.34
C GLN A 217 -12.17 -2.22 -22.32
N PRO A 218 -12.02 -0.95 -22.77
CA PRO A 218 -11.94 0.18 -21.85
C PRO A 218 -13.22 0.22 -21.01
N ILE A 219 -13.04 0.27 -19.70
CA ILE A 219 -14.14 0.26 -18.72
C ILE A 219 -14.90 1.59 -18.78
N THR A 220 -14.24 2.65 -19.23
CA THR A 220 -14.81 3.96 -19.59
C THR A 220 -13.97 4.62 -20.67
N ASP A 221 -14.61 5.30 -21.63
CA ASP A 221 -13.93 6.12 -22.63
C ASP A 221 -13.11 7.22 -21.94
N GLY A 222 -11.81 7.01 -21.76
CA GLY A 222 -10.92 8.02 -21.21
C GLY A 222 -9.69 7.55 -20.42
N HIS A 223 -9.58 6.30 -20.08
CA HIS A 223 -8.38 5.77 -19.40
C HIS A 223 -7.50 4.92 -20.33
N GLU A 224 -6.89 5.54 -21.32
CA GLU A 224 -5.61 5.08 -21.85
C GLU A 224 -4.56 5.21 -20.76
N SER A 225 -3.84 4.14 -20.47
CA SER A 225 -2.53 4.16 -19.82
C SER A 225 -2.34 3.69 -18.38
N VAL A 226 -3.27 3.12 -17.69
CA VAL A 226 -2.91 2.49 -16.40
C VAL A 226 -2.25 1.11 -16.59
N LEU A 227 -2.28 0.53 -17.79
CA LEU A 227 -1.69 -0.78 -18.10
C LEU A 227 -0.26 -0.73 -18.63
N GLU A 228 0.29 0.43 -18.95
CA GLU A 228 1.72 0.58 -19.17
C GLU A 228 2.45 0.70 -17.84
N SER A 229 2.73 -0.44 -17.23
CA SER A 229 3.64 -0.52 -16.09
C SER A 229 4.99 0.08 -16.51
N PRO A 230 5.51 1.10 -15.79
CA PRO A 230 6.85 1.63 -16.05
C PRO A 230 7.97 0.59 -15.81
N TYR A 231 7.62 -0.60 -15.34
CA TYR A 231 8.53 -1.75 -15.18
C TYR A 231 8.53 -2.70 -16.39
N ALA A 232 7.64 -2.53 -17.37
CA ALA A 232 7.65 -3.36 -18.58
C ALA A 232 8.82 -3.03 -19.54
N GLN A 233 9.54 -1.94 -19.32
CA GLN A 233 10.70 -1.54 -20.15
C GLN A 233 12.06 -1.88 -19.53
N ALA A 234 12.12 -2.60 -18.41
CA ALA A 234 13.39 -2.92 -17.74
C ALA A 234 14.01 -4.26 -18.15
N ASP A 235 13.36 -5.06 -18.99
CA ASP A 235 13.86 -6.39 -19.40
C ASP A 235 14.40 -6.47 -20.85
N GLU A 236 14.56 -5.32 -21.54
CA GLU A 236 15.27 -5.29 -22.84
C GLU A 236 16.42 -4.27 -22.78
N GLY A 237 17.56 -4.71 -22.18
CA GLY A 237 18.80 -3.95 -22.16
C GLY A 237 19.95 -4.74 -21.58
#